data_444b66b19e7ee7e8013d244b80a4b01b
#
_entry.id   444b66b19e7ee7e8013d244b80a4b01b
#
_cell.length_a   1.000
_cell.length_b   1.000
_cell.length_c   1.000
_cell.angle_alpha   90.00
_cell.angle_beta   90.00
_cell.angle_gamma   90.00
#
_symmetry.space_group_name_H-M   'P 1'
#
loop_
_entity.id
_entity.type
_entity.pdbx_description
1 polymer ?
#
loop_
_entity_poly.entity_id
_entity_poly.type
_entity_poly.pdbx_seq_one_letter_code
_entity_poly.pdbx_strand_id
1 'polypeptide(L)'
;SQNFFADQILKTLGAVVEGEGSFREGADVVRDLLRGFGVSSRSVVVRDGSGLSRSNVVTARTTAELLVAMRSHPLFDDYYDSLLIAGLDGDPRRLRSAAARGNVHTKTGTLRGVSALSGYATTRDGELVAFSVITNGMPGGKAASIALEDAVAEALAGFSGRYSPLLEREVGR
;
A
#
# COMPACT_ATOMS: atom_id res chain seq x y z
N SER A 1 -6.12 6.01 11.03
CA SER A 1 -6.42 4.60 10.85
C SER A 1 -7.27 4.08 12.02
N GLN A 2 -8.50 3.66 11.74
CA GLN A 2 -9.48 3.20 12.74
C GLN A 2 -9.74 1.70 12.54
N ASN A 3 -9.11 0.86 13.36
CA ASN A 3 -9.17 -0.60 13.23
C ASN A 3 -10.61 -1.13 13.30
N PHE A 4 -11.39 -0.62 14.24
CA PHE A 4 -12.78 -1.02 14.39
C PHE A 4 -13.60 -0.75 13.11
N PHE A 5 -13.46 0.42 12.52
CA PHE A 5 -14.18 0.74 11.29
C PHE A 5 -13.73 -0.14 10.12
N ALA A 6 -12.43 -0.41 9.98
CA ALA A 6 -11.93 -1.29 8.93
C ALA A 6 -12.51 -2.73 9.06
N ASP A 7 -12.60 -3.25 10.29
CA ASP A 7 -13.21 -4.54 10.56
C ASP A 7 -14.73 -4.54 10.25
N GLN A 8 -15.44 -3.45 10.61
CA GLN A 8 -16.86 -3.35 10.29
C GLN A 8 -17.10 -3.20 8.78
N ILE A 9 -16.27 -2.45 8.06
CA ILE A 9 -16.36 -2.34 6.60
C ILE A 9 -16.18 -3.71 5.96
N LEU A 10 -15.17 -4.48 6.37
CA LEU A 10 -14.97 -5.84 5.83
C LEU A 10 -16.20 -6.73 6.04
N LYS A 11 -16.77 -6.72 7.25
CA LYS A 11 -18.01 -7.49 7.53
C LYS A 11 -19.20 -6.98 6.74
N THR A 12 -19.32 -5.67 6.57
CA THR A 12 -20.41 -5.06 5.78
C THR A 12 -20.32 -5.46 4.31
N LEU A 13 -19.11 -5.53 3.75
CA LEU A 13 -18.91 -6.07 2.39
C LEU A 13 -19.44 -7.50 2.28
N GLY A 14 -19.11 -8.38 3.23
CA GLY A 14 -19.68 -9.74 3.29
C GLY A 14 -21.20 -9.74 3.38
N ALA A 15 -21.76 -8.92 4.26
CA ALA A 15 -23.23 -8.84 4.42
C ALA A 15 -23.95 -8.37 3.15
N VAL A 16 -23.40 -7.37 2.46
CA VAL A 16 -24.03 -6.76 1.29
C VAL A 16 -23.91 -7.64 0.04
N VAL A 17 -22.74 -8.27 -0.14
CA VAL A 17 -22.43 -9.03 -1.37
C VAL A 17 -22.78 -10.50 -1.23
N GLU A 18 -22.44 -11.13 -0.09
CA GLU A 18 -22.58 -12.57 0.14
C GLU A 18 -23.76 -12.93 1.05
N GLY A 19 -24.44 -11.93 1.63
CA GLY A 19 -25.57 -12.11 2.52
C GLY A 19 -25.22 -12.43 3.98
N GLU A 20 -23.94 -12.54 4.34
CA GLU A 20 -23.45 -12.82 5.70
C GLU A 20 -22.36 -11.85 6.14
N GLY A 21 -22.57 -11.13 7.25
CA GLY A 21 -21.67 -10.16 7.82
C GLY A 21 -20.52 -10.78 8.61
N SER A 22 -19.70 -11.62 7.98
CA SER A 22 -18.54 -12.27 8.60
C SER A 22 -17.21 -11.78 8.02
N PHE A 23 -16.11 -12.03 8.74
CA PHE A 23 -14.76 -11.77 8.21
C PHE A 23 -14.44 -12.65 7.00
N ARG A 24 -14.96 -13.85 6.97
CA ARG A 24 -14.72 -14.80 5.88
C ARG A 24 -15.36 -14.31 4.59
N GLU A 25 -16.62 -13.98 4.63
CA GLU A 25 -17.38 -13.51 3.46
C GLU A 25 -16.82 -12.16 2.96
N GLY A 26 -16.49 -11.23 3.86
CA GLY A 26 -15.83 -9.99 3.48
C GLY A 26 -14.46 -10.21 2.84
N ALA A 27 -13.68 -11.18 3.33
CA ALA A 27 -12.40 -11.56 2.72
C ALA A 27 -12.56 -12.16 1.33
N ASP A 28 -13.64 -12.90 1.08
CA ASP A 28 -13.97 -13.45 -0.23
C ASP A 28 -14.28 -12.32 -1.22
N VAL A 29 -15.09 -11.34 -0.81
CA VAL A 29 -15.36 -10.13 -1.61
C VAL A 29 -14.07 -9.38 -1.95
N VAL A 30 -13.17 -9.19 -0.99
CA VAL A 30 -11.88 -8.52 -1.25
C VAL A 30 -11.03 -9.31 -2.25
N ARG A 31 -10.98 -10.64 -2.15
CA ARG A 31 -10.24 -11.47 -3.12
C ARG A 31 -10.81 -11.39 -4.52
N ASP A 32 -12.12 -11.32 -4.65
CA ASP A 32 -12.80 -11.21 -5.93
C ASP A 32 -12.57 -9.83 -6.56
N LEU A 33 -12.57 -8.77 -5.75
CA LEU A 33 -12.19 -7.43 -6.18
C LEU A 33 -10.75 -7.39 -6.73
N LEU A 34 -9.79 -8.01 -6.02
CA LEU A 34 -8.41 -8.10 -6.49
C LEU A 34 -8.31 -8.80 -7.85
N ARG A 35 -9.07 -9.90 -8.04
CA ARG A 35 -9.13 -10.59 -9.34
C ARG A 35 -9.73 -9.70 -10.42
N GLY A 36 -10.78 -8.94 -10.10
CA GLY A 36 -11.41 -7.96 -11.00
C GLY A 36 -10.43 -6.89 -11.48
N PHE A 37 -9.48 -6.50 -10.63
CA PHE A 37 -8.39 -5.58 -10.97
C PHE A 37 -7.22 -6.26 -11.71
N GLY A 38 -7.29 -7.56 -11.97
CA GLY A 38 -6.17 -8.31 -12.56
C GLY A 38 -5.00 -8.53 -11.59
N VAL A 39 -5.19 -8.26 -10.30
CA VAL A 39 -4.17 -8.43 -9.26
C VAL A 39 -4.19 -9.88 -8.76
N SER A 40 -3.00 -10.50 -8.66
CA SER A 40 -2.91 -11.87 -8.17
C SER A 40 -3.33 -11.97 -6.70
N SER A 41 -4.43 -12.68 -6.45
CA SER A 41 -4.91 -12.96 -5.09
C SER A 41 -4.34 -14.24 -4.47
N ARG A 42 -3.49 -14.99 -5.21
CA ARG A 42 -2.96 -16.30 -4.75
C ARG A 42 -2.13 -16.21 -3.47
N SER A 43 -1.45 -15.10 -3.26
CA SER A 43 -0.60 -14.83 -2.10
C SER A 43 -1.27 -13.90 -1.08
N VAL A 44 -2.60 -13.76 -1.14
CA VAL A 44 -3.35 -12.88 -0.24
C VAL A 44 -4.23 -13.72 0.68
N VAL A 45 -4.03 -13.51 1.98
CA VAL A 45 -4.90 -14.05 3.03
C VAL A 45 -5.42 -12.89 3.86
N VAL A 46 -6.72 -12.65 3.82
CA VAL A 46 -7.41 -11.65 4.65
C VAL A 46 -8.13 -12.38 5.78
N ARG A 47 -7.84 -11.99 7.01
CA ARG A 47 -8.45 -12.52 8.23
C ARG A 47 -9.26 -11.48 8.99
N ASP A 48 -8.90 -10.22 8.84
CA ASP A 48 -9.59 -9.07 9.38
C ASP A 48 -9.45 -7.87 8.44
N GLY A 49 -10.21 -6.82 8.68
CA GLY A 49 -10.14 -5.57 7.92
C GLY A 49 -9.08 -4.61 8.44
N SER A 50 -8.70 -4.75 9.71
CA SER A 50 -7.79 -3.83 10.40
C SER A 50 -6.31 -4.10 10.15
N GLY A 51 -5.98 -5.31 9.68
CA GLY A 51 -4.59 -5.73 9.53
C GLY A 51 -3.91 -6.15 10.83
N LEU A 52 -4.64 -6.30 11.94
CA LEU A 52 -4.07 -6.71 13.24
C LEU A 52 -3.77 -8.19 13.33
N SER A 53 -4.50 -9.02 12.58
CA SER A 53 -4.26 -10.46 12.56
C SER A 53 -2.88 -10.77 11.97
N ARG A 54 -2.10 -11.54 12.70
CA ARG A 54 -0.80 -12.06 12.22
C ARG A 54 -0.94 -13.11 11.12
N SER A 55 -2.14 -13.59 10.90
CA SER A 55 -2.46 -14.55 9.84
C SER A 55 -2.90 -13.86 8.54
N ASN A 56 -2.93 -12.53 8.50
CA ASN A 56 -3.01 -11.81 7.24
C ASN A 56 -1.70 -12.00 6.46
N VAL A 57 -1.81 -12.25 5.17
CA VAL A 57 -0.66 -12.38 4.28
C VAL A 57 -0.89 -11.51 3.04
N VAL A 58 0.10 -10.71 2.69
CA VAL A 58 0.14 -9.94 1.45
C VAL A 58 1.59 -9.74 1.04
N THR A 59 1.87 -9.64 -0.24
CA THR A 59 3.19 -9.29 -0.74
C THR A 59 3.26 -7.80 -1.10
N ALA A 60 4.45 -7.23 -1.02
CA ALA A 60 4.68 -5.85 -1.49
C ALA A 60 4.30 -5.70 -2.98
N ARG A 61 4.57 -6.73 -3.80
CA ARG A 61 4.15 -6.77 -5.20
C ARG A 61 2.63 -6.65 -5.35
N THR A 62 1.86 -7.48 -4.65
CA THR A 62 0.39 -7.45 -4.72
C THR A 62 -0.17 -6.08 -4.30
N THR A 63 0.41 -5.47 -3.25
CA THR A 63 0.00 -4.14 -2.81
C THR A 63 0.33 -3.08 -3.87
N ALA A 64 1.51 -3.13 -4.48
CA ALA A 64 1.88 -2.21 -5.54
C ALA A 64 1.00 -2.39 -6.80
N GLU A 65 0.71 -3.62 -7.20
CA GLU A 65 -0.21 -3.94 -8.31
C GLU A 65 -1.62 -3.38 -8.06
N LEU A 66 -2.14 -3.51 -6.81
CA LEU A 66 -3.41 -2.91 -6.43
C LEU A 66 -3.39 -1.38 -6.55
N LEU A 67 -2.31 -0.72 -6.08
CA LEU A 67 -2.16 0.72 -6.19
C LEU A 67 -2.12 1.17 -7.66
N VAL A 68 -1.42 0.44 -8.52
CA VAL A 68 -1.41 0.69 -9.97
C VAL A 68 -2.81 0.55 -10.57
N ALA A 69 -3.54 -0.51 -10.22
CA ALA A 69 -4.91 -0.72 -10.70
C ALA A 69 -5.87 0.38 -10.23
N MET A 70 -5.73 0.84 -8.97
CA MET A 70 -6.52 1.96 -8.42
C MET A 70 -6.33 3.26 -9.21
N ARG A 71 -5.19 3.48 -9.84
CA ARG A 71 -4.92 4.69 -10.65
C ARG A 71 -5.94 4.89 -11.78
N SER A 72 -6.49 3.81 -12.31
CA SER A 72 -7.51 3.84 -13.37
C SER A 72 -8.94 3.72 -12.85
N HIS A 73 -9.14 3.66 -11.54
CA HIS A 73 -10.45 3.53 -10.93
C HIS A 73 -11.16 4.89 -10.85
N PRO A 74 -12.49 4.98 -11.09
CA PRO A 74 -13.23 6.25 -11.01
C PRO A 74 -13.14 6.97 -9.66
N LEU A 75 -12.90 6.25 -8.56
CA LEU A 75 -12.72 6.80 -7.21
C LEU A 75 -11.25 7.04 -6.85
N PHE A 76 -10.36 7.14 -7.85
CA PHE A 76 -8.94 7.28 -7.56
C PHE A 76 -8.63 8.57 -6.78
N ASP A 77 -9.22 9.67 -7.13
CA ASP A 77 -8.95 10.96 -6.49
C ASP A 77 -9.38 10.93 -5.02
N ASP A 78 -10.57 10.42 -4.70
CA ASP A 78 -11.04 10.25 -3.31
C ASP A 78 -10.11 9.30 -2.53
N TYR A 79 -9.67 8.22 -3.16
CA TYR A 79 -8.75 7.27 -2.54
C TYR A 79 -7.38 7.91 -2.28
N TYR A 80 -6.83 8.63 -3.26
CA TYR A 80 -5.54 9.31 -3.17
C TYR A 80 -5.54 10.37 -2.07
N ASP A 81 -6.60 11.17 -1.98
CA ASP A 81 -6.78 12.20 -0.97
C ASP A 81 -7.01 11.64 0.43
N SER A 82 -7.44 10.37 0.56
CA SER A 82 -7.57 9.69 1.85
C SER A 82 -6.24 9.24 2.46
N LEU A 83 -5.15 9.24 1.69
CA LEU A 83 -3.84 8.84 2.15
C LEU A 83 -3.16 9.96 2.95
N LEU A 84 -2.27 9.58 3.89
CA LEU A 84 -1.46 10.54 4.63
C LEU A 84 -0.47 11.25 3.70
N ILE A 85 -0.41 12.56 3.78
CA ILE A 85 0.50 13.39 2.98
C ILE A 85 1.79 13.65 3.75
N ALA A 86 2.91 13.28 3.17
CA ALA A 86 4.24 13.45 3.77
C ALA A 86 4.51 14.89 4.21
N GLY A 87 4.93 15.05 5.45
CA GLY A 87 5.29 16.35 6.04
C GLY A 87 4.11 17.29 6.33
N LEU A 88 2.85 16.87 6.03
CA LEU A 88 1.63 17.58 6.37
C LEU A 88 0.81 16.79 7.40
N ASP A 89 0.73 15.49 7.23
CA ASP A 89 0.00 14.58 8.09
C ASP A 89 0.94 13.59 8.80
N GLY A 90 0.43 12.94 9.86
CA GLY A 90 1.10 11.85 10.53
C GLY A 90 2.29 12.27 11.40
N ASP A 91 3.35 11.46 11.41
CA ASP A 91 4.56 11.72 12.20
C ASP A 91 5.46 12.74 11.50
N PRO A 92 5.65 13.94 12.07
CA PRO A 92 6.43 15.01 11.45
C PRO A 92 7.93 14.69 11.31
N ARG A 93 8.39 13.57 11.90
CA ARG A 93 9.78 13.11 11.79
C ARG A 93 10.02 12.25 10.54
N ARG A 94 8.96 11.84 9.83
CA ARG A 94 9.03 10.98 8.65
C ARG A 94 8.95 11.78 7.35
N LEU A 95 9.57 11.25 6.29
CA LEU A 95 9.47 11.77 4.91
C LEU A 95 9.73 13.29 4.83
N ARG A 96 10.86 13.72 5.40
CA ARG A 96 11.16 15.14 5.65
C ARG A 96 11.86 15.85 4.50
N SER A 97 12.31 15.12 3.48
CA SER A 97 13.00 15.74 2.34
C SER A 97 12.07 16.72 1.62
N ALA A 98 12.67 17.75 1.03
CA ALA A 98 11.91 18.72 0.24
C ALA A 98 11.19 18.06 -0.95
N ALA A 99 11.73 16.97 -1.48
CA ALA A 99 11.11 16.22 -2.57
C ALA A 99 9.88 15.42 -2.11
N ALA A 100 9.89 14.89 -0.87
CA ALA A 100 8.80 14.09 -0.35
C ALA A 100 7.65 14.93 0.22
N ARG A 101 7.96 16.07 0.85
CA ARG A 101 6.98 16.90 1.53
C ARG A 101 5.86 17.39 0.58
N GLY A 102 4.60 17.09 0.94
CA GLY A 102 3.42 17.43 0.13
C GLY A 102 3.27 16.61 -1.16
N ASN A 103 4.16 15.64 -1.40
CA ASN A 103 4.29 14.93 -2.67
C ASN A 103 4.15 13.41 -2.54
N VAL A 104 4.44 12.86 -1.37
CA VAL A 104 4.30 11.42 -1.12
C VAL A 104 3.02 11.17 -0.33
N HIS A 105 2.12 10.37 -0.88
CA HIS A 105 0.85 9.99 -0.30
C HIS A 105 0.89 8.54 0.15
N THR A 106 0.71 8.26 1.44
CA THR A 106 1.00 6.92 1.99
C THR A 106 -0.01 6.41 3.00
N LYS A 107 -0.04 5.09 3.13
CA LYS A 107 -0.61 4.37 4.26
C LYS A 107 0.49 3.61 4.98
N THR A 108 0.54 3.78 6.29
CA THR A 108 1.46 3.04 7.17
C THR A 108 0.81 1.79 7.75
N GLY A 109 1.62 0.79 8.08
CA GLY A 109 1.21 -0.38 8.86
C GLY A 109 2.30 -0.75 9.86
N THR A 110 1.93 -1.05 11.11
CA THR A 110 2.90 -1.47 12.13
C THR A 110 2.30 -2.53 13.04
N LEU A 111 2.98 -3.67 13.13
CA LEU A 111 2.79 -4.69 14.15
C LEU A 111 4.13 -5.00 14.80
N ARG A 112 4.11 -5.75 15.91
CA ARG A 112 5.38 -6.22 16.52
C ARG A 112 6.18 -7.05 15.49
N GLY A 113 7.34 -6.55 15.07
CA GLY A 113 8.22 -7.20 14.11
C GLY A 113 7.80 -7.06 12.65
N VAL A 114 6.75 -6.29 12.34
CA VAL A 114 6.32 -6.00 10.98
C VAL A 114 6.16 -4.49 10.82
N SER A 115 6.66 -3.94 9.74
CA SER A 115 6.42 -2.55 9.36
C SER A 115 6.16 -2.45 7.85
N ALA A 116 5.30 -1.52 7.45
CA ALA A 116 4.95 -1.33 6.06
C ALA A 116 4.66 0.15 5.75
N LEU A 117 5.06 0.56 4.56
CA LEU A 117 4.71 1.83 3.95
C LEU A 117 4.36 1.57 2.48
N SER A 118 3.18 1.99 2.06
CA SER A 118 2.73 1.83 0.67
C SER A 118 1.97 3.07 0.24
N GLY A 119 2.00 3.40 -1.04
CA GLY A 119 1.31 4.57 -1.56
C GLY A 119 1.89 5.05 -2.88
N TYR A 120 1.89 6.36 -3.07
CA TYR A 120 2.34 7.01 -4.28
C TYR A 120 3.37 8.09 -3.99
N ALA A 121 4.29 8.25 -4.93
CA ALA A 121 5.23 9.36 -4.97
C ALA A 121 5.25 9.95 -6.38
N THR A 122 5.21 11.27 -6.52
CA THR A 122 5.45 11.92 -7.80
C THR A 122 6.92 12.19 -7.94
N THR A 123 7.54 11.70 -9.00
CA THR A 123 8.97 11.94 -9.31
C THR A 123 9.21 13.41 -9.67
N ARG A 124 10.49 13.82 -9.76
CA ARG A 124 10.83 15.18 -10.21
C ARG A 124 10.38 15.48 -11.63
N ASP A 125 10.21 14.44 -12.45
CA ASP A 125 9.75 14.59 -13.84
C ASP A 125 8.23 14.51 -13.96
N GLY A 126 7.51 14.46 -12.83
CA GLY A 126 6.05 14.48 -12.78
C GLY A 126 5.38 13.11 -12.98
N GLU A 127 6.13 12.01 -12.93
CA GLU A 127 5.55 10.66 -13.00
C GLU A 127 5.01 10.22 -11.63
N LEU A 128 3.77 9.76 -11.59
CA LEU A 128 3.18 9.17 -10.39
C LEU A 128 3.58 7.70 -10.30
N VAL A 129 4.37 7.35 -9.30
CA VAL A 129 4.89 6.01 -9.05
C VAL A 129 4.19 5.40 -7.84
N ALA A 130 3.60 4.21 -8.01
CA ALA A 130 3.09 3.39 -6.91
C ALA A 130 4.24 2.58 -6.28
N PHE A 131 4.25 2.51 -4.95
CA PHE A 131 5.26 1.72 -4.24
C PHE A 131 4.71 0.98 -3.02
N SER A 132 5.39 -0.08 -2.62
CA SER A 132 5.11 -0.81 -1.38
C SER A 132 6.41 -1.35 -0.78
N VAL A 133 6.63 -1.06 0.49
CA VAL A 133 7.72 -1.60 1.30
C VAL A 133 7.11 -2.35 2.48
N ILE A 134 7.46 -3.62 2.65
CA ILE A 134 7.02 -4.44 3.78
C ILE A 134 8.25 -5.12 4.38
N THR A 135 8.47 -4.94 5.66
CA THR A 135 9.58 -5.55 6.42
C THR A 135 9.06 -6.48 7.50
N ASN A 136 9.71 -7.63 7.66
CA ASN A 136 9.42 -8.61 8.71
C ASN A 136 10.71 -8.95 9.45
N GLY A 137 10.71 -8.86 10.77
CA GLY A 137 11.86 -9.23 11.62
C GLY A 137 13.15 -8.49 11.29
N MET A 138 13.07 -7.24 10.85
CA MET A 138 14.24 -6.49 10.40
C MET A 138 15.28 -6.31 11.52
N PRO A 139 16.56 -6.62 11.28
CA PRO A 139 17.64 -6.26 12.19
C PRO A 139 17.65 -4.75 12.47
N GLY A 140 17.79 -4.36 13.73
CA GLY A 140 17.63 -2.96 14.15
C GLY A 140 16.17 -2.56 14.44
N GLY A 141 15.23 -3.48 14.25
CA GLY A 141 13.83 -3.35 14.68
C GLY A 141 13.03 -2.28 13.94
N LYS A 142 12.04 -1.72 14.64
CA LYS A 142 11.10 -0.73 14.06
C LYS A 142 11.81 0.50 13.48
N ALA A 143 12.86 0.97 14.14
CA ALA A 143 13.57 2.18 13.69
C ALA A 143 14.26 1.94 12.34
N ALA A 144 14.90 0.80 12.16
CA ALA A 144 15.54 0.44 10.89
C ALA A 144 14.51 0.22 9.76
N SER A 145 13.37 -0.40 10.08
CA SER A 145 12.27 -0.54 9.13
C SER A 145 11.75 0.81 8.63
N ILE A 146 11.49 1.74 9.56
CA ILE A 146 11.04 3.09 9.24
C ILE A 146 12.06 3.84 8.40
N ALA A 147 13.35 3.74 8.75
CA ALA A 147 14.42 4.39 7.97
C ALA A 147 14.49 3.87 6.53
N LEU A 148 14.32 2.57 6.32
CA LEU A 148 14.26 1.98 4.98
C LEU A 148 13.03 2.46 4.20
N GLU A 149 11.84 2.44 4.83
CA GLU A 149 10.60 2.92 4.24
C GLU A 149 10.72 4.36 3.76
N ASP A 150 11.23 5.24 4.63
CA ASP A 150 11.41 6.66 4.33
C ASP A 150 12.45 6.86 3.22
N ALA A 151 13.57 6.13 3.28
CA ALA A 151 14.61 6.22 2.25
C ALA A 151 14.10 5.82 0.86
N VAL A 152 13.28 4.76 0.76
CA VAL A 152 12.68 4.34 -0.51
C VAL A 152 11.72 5.41 -1.04
N ALA A 153 10.79 5.90 -0.20
CA ALA A 153 9.81 6.89 -0.63
C ALA A 153 10.45 8.23 -1.01
N GLU A 154 11.46 8.68 -0.26
CA GLU A 154 12.22 9.90 -0.56
C GLU A 154 13.07 9.76 -1.82
N ALA A 155 13.66 8.58 -2.06
CA ALA A 155 14.40 8.29 -3.29
C ALA A 155 13.49 8.35 -4.52
N LEU A 156 12.27 7.79 -4.44
CA LEU A 156 11.28 7.86 -5.50
C LEU A 156 10.84 9.30 -5.79
N ALA A 157 10.51 10.07 -4.76
CA ALA A 157 10.14 11.47 -4.91
C ALA A 157 11.30 12.34 -5.44
N GLY A 158 12.53 11.98 -5.10
CA GLY A 158 13.74 12.65 -5.58
C GLY A 158 14.24 12.18 -6.94
N PHE A 159 13.66 11.12 -7.49
CA PHE A 159 14.10 10.52 -8.74
C PHE A 159 13.81 11.43 -9.93
N SER A 160 14.80 11.51 -10.85
CA SER A 160 14.67 12.12 -12.16
C SER A 160 15.17 11.12 -13.19
N GLY A 161 14.34 10.80 -14.15
CA GLY A 161 14.62 9.83 -15.20
C GLY A 161 13.31 9.20 -15.67
N ARG A 162 13.14 9.12 -16.98
CA ARG A 162 11.95 8.46 -17.52
C ARG A 162 12.14 6.95 -17.48
N TYR A 163 11.12 6.22 -17.03
CA TYR A 163 11.07 4.78 -17.24
C TYR A 163 11.18 4.50 -18.72
N SER A 164 12.24 3.81 -19.14
CA SER A 164 12.39 3.35 -20.53
C SER A 164 11.94 1.89 -20.61
N PRO A 165 10.90 1.57 -21.39
CA PRO A 165 10.44 0.19 -21.57
C PRO A 165 11.47 -0.73 -22.24
N LEU A 166 12.63 -0.21 -22.65
CA LEU A 166 13.67 -0.98 -23.34
C LEU A 166 14.39 -1.99 -22.44
N LEU A 167 14.28 -1.90 -21.13
CA LEU A 167 14.91 -2.85 -20.19
C LEU A 167 14.13 -4.17 -20.05
N GLU A 168 12.89 -4.27 -20.51
CA GLU A 168 12.14 -5.53 -20.47
C GLU A 168 12.59 -6.55 -21.53
N ARG A 169 13.38 -6.14 -22.52
CA ARG A 169 13.85 -7.03 -23.62
C ARG A 169 15.11 -7.83 -23.29
N GLU A 170 15.84 -7.51 -22.24
CA GLU A 170 17.10 -8.18 -21.91
C GLU A 170 17.00 -9.29 -20.85
N VAL A 171 15.84 -9.43 -20.16
CA VAL A 171 15.64 -10.45 -19.12
C VAL A 171 14.96 -11.72 -19.68
N GLY A 172 14.66 -11.77 -20.97
CA GLY A 172 13.94 -12.85 -21.66
C GLY A 172 14.80 -13.68 -22.62
N ARG A 173 16.11 -13.84 -22.37
CA ARG A 173 16.96 -14.78 -23.11
C ARG A 173 17.69 -15.73 -22.18
#